data_15712611ce6a6261c6b72fd12fdb5bdb
#
_entry.id   15712611ce6a6261c6b72fd12fdb5bdb
#
_cell.length_a   1.000
_cell.length_b   1.000
_cell.length_c   1.000
_cell.angle_alpha   90.00
_cell.angle_beta   90.00
_cell.angle_gamma   90.00
#
_symmetry.space_group_name_H-M   'P 1'
#
loop_
_entity.id
_entity.type
_entity.pdbx_description
1 polymer ?
#
loop_
_entity_poly.entity_id
_entity_poly.type
_entity_poly.pdbx_seq_one_letter_code
_entity_poly.pdbx_strand_id
1 'polypeptide(L)'
;MNELRAVQDQDAIDFTDNDIFSLSNFPFFPRLRTLMLARNRINHIQPTLASSIPNLTTLVLTSNNLSELADLEPLKNFQRLTHLVLMENPVTRKEVNLEFL
;
A
#
# COMPACT_ATOMS: atom_id res chain seq x y z
N MET A 1 -21.83 -13.05 1.49
CA MET A 1 -20.50 -13.13 2.06
C MET A 1 -19.52 -13.98 1.28
N ASN A 2 -20.02 -14.75 0.34
CA ASN A 2 -19.14 -15.58 -0.48
C ASN A 2 -18.13 -14.76 -1.29
N GLU A 3 -18.57 -13.60 -1.78
CA GLU A 3 -17.68 -12.72 -2.55
C GLU A 3 -16.53 -12.18 -1.70
N LEU A 4 -16.85 -11.77 -0.47
CA LEU A 4 -15.84 -11.25 0.45
C LEU A 4 -14.85 -12.33 0.84
N ARG A 5 -15.34 -13.55 1.07
CA ARG A 5 -14.47 -14.66 1.41
C ARG A 5 -13.53 -15.00 0.25
N ALA A 6 -14.05 -14.97 -0.98
CA ALA A 6 -13.23 -15.23 -2.15
C ALA A 6 -12.10 -14.20 -2.28
N VAL A 7 -12.40 -12.92 -2.01
CA VAL A 7 -11.38 -11.87 -2.03
C VAL A 7 -10.34 -12.11 -0.93
N GLN A 8 -10.78 -12.50 0.26
CA GLN A 8 -9.87 -12.74 1.39
C GLN A 8 -8.93 -13.93 1.17
N ASP A 9 -9.28 -14.84 0.27
CA ASP A 9 -8.45 -16.00 -0.04
C ASP A 9 -7.45 -15.72 -1.18
N GLN A 10 -7.45 -14.50 -1.73
CA GLN A 10 -6.53 -14.16 -2.80
C GLN A 10 -5.12 -13.91 -2.27
N ASP A 11 -4.12 -14.33 -3.04
CA ASP A 11 -2.73 -14.02 -2.78
C ASP A 11 -2.33 -12.68 -3.41
N ALA A 12 -3.01 -12.26 -4.45
CA ALA A 12 -2.75 -11.01 -5.16
C ALA A 12 -4.06 -10.33 -5.52
N ILE A 13 -4.09 -9.00 -5.36
CA ILE A 13 -5.22 -8.17 -5.75
C ILE A 13 -4.71 -7.04 -6.61
N ASP A 14 -5.37 -6.78 -7.72
CA ASP A 14 -5.04 -5.70 -8.63
C ASP A 14 -6.19 -4.68 -8.66
N PHE A 15 -5.95 -3.52 -8.06
CA PHE A 15 -6.86 -2.37 -8.08
C PHE A 15 -6.31 -1.22 -8.93
N THR A 16 -5.45 -1.52 -9.88
CA THR A 16 -4.88 -0.52 -10.78
C THR A 16 -5.99 0.24 -11.52
N ASP A 17 -5.77 1.54 -11.74
CA ASP A 17 -6.69 2.40 -12.50
C ASP A 17 -8.06 2.56 -11.83
N ASN A 18 -8.07 2.89 -10.56
CA ASN A 18 -9.28 3.22 -9.82
C ASN A 18 -9.15 4.61 -9.19
N ASP A 19 -10.11 4.98 -8.35
CA ASP A 19 -10.14 6.29 -7.70
C ASP A 19 -9.90 6.20 -6.19
N ILE A 20 -9.14 5.21 -5.75
CA ILE A 20 -8.84 5.02 -4.34
C ILE A 20 -7.95 6.16 -3.86
N PHE A 21 -8.34 6.82 -2.78
CA PHE A 21 -7.57 7.94 -2.23
C PHE A 21 -7.02 7.64 -0.83
N SER A 22 -7.48 6.59 -0.18
CA SER A 22 -6.99 6.23 1.14
C SER A 22 -6.91 4.71 1.27
N LEU A 23 -5.79 4.23 1.79
CA LEU A 23 -5.65 2.82 2.16
C LEU A 23 -6.06 2.66 3.61
N SER A 24 -7.37 2.53 3.81
CA SER A 24 -7.97 2.44 5.14
C SER A 24 -9.12 1.45 5.13
N ASN A 25 -9.47 0.98 6.31
CA ASN A 25 -10.63 0.09 6.51
C ASN A 25 -10.54 -1.21 5.72
N PHE A 26 -9.32 -1.70 5.52
CA PHE A 26 -9.14 -3.00 4.89
C PHE A 26 -9.64 -4.10 5.81
N PRO A 27 -10.39 -5.05 5.29
CA PRO A 27 -10.68 -6.25 6.05
C PRO A 27 -9.42 -7.09 6.23
N PHE A 28 -9.48 -8.09 7.09
CA PHE A 28 -8.32 -8.94 7.34
C PHE A 28 -8.10 -9.91 6.18
N PHE A 29 -6.96 -9.78 5.50
CA PHE A 29 -6.54 -10.61 4.38
C PHE A 29 -5.20 -11.27 4.71
N PRO A 30 -5.19 -12.36 5.48
CA PRO A 30 -3.92 -12.96 5.92
C PRO A 30 -3.11 -13.59 4.79
N ARG A 31 -3.74 -13.95 3.68
CA ARG A 31 -3.04 -14.57 2.55
C ARG A 31 -2.51 -13.59 1.53
N LEU A 32 -2.91 -12.31 1.61
CA LEU A 32 -2.52 -11.34 0.61
C LEU A 32 -1.02 -11.08 0.65
N ARG A 33 -0.36 -11.25 -0.48
CA ARG A 33 1.08 -11.01 -0.62
C ARG A 33 1.41 -9.91 -1.60
N THR A 34 0.55 -9.67 -2.58
CA THR A 34 0.77 -8.65 -3.59
C THR A 34 -0.46 -7.76 -3.71
N LEU A 35 -0.26 -6.46 -3.61
CA LEU A 35 -1.31 -5.47 -3.76
C LEU A 35 -0.86 -4.45 -4.79
N MET A 36 -1.58 -4.37 -5.91
CA MET A 36 -1.29 -3.45 -6.99
C MET A 36 -2.30 -2.33 -7.00
N LEU A 37 -1.81 -1.10 -6.84
CA LEU A 37 -2.62 0.10 -6.68
C LEU A 37 -2.15 1.23 -7.59
N ALA A 38 -1.50 0.90 -8.70
CA ALA A 38 -1.01 1.92 -9.62
C ALA A 38 -2.16 2.75 -10.19
N ARG A 39 -1.88 4.02 -10.42
CA ARG A 39 -2.81 4.98 -11.02
C ARG A 39 -4.13 5.08 -10.27
N ASN A 40 -4.00 5.36 -8.99
CA ASN A 40 -5.09 5.76 -8.12
C ASN A 40 -4.81 7.18 -7.62
N ARG A 41 -5.44 7.59 -6.52
CA ARG A 41 -5.27 8.92 -5.93
C ARG A 41 -4.82 8.85 -4.48
N ILE A 42 -4.10 7.79 -4.11
CA ILE A 42 -3.79 7.51 -2.72
C ILE A 42 -2.89 8.60 -2.16
N ASN A 43 -3.37 9.26 -1.11
CA ASN A 43 -2.61 10.27 -0.37
C ASN A 43 -2.49 9.93 1.12
N HIS A 44 -3.05 8.81 1.55
CA HIS A 44 -3.07 8.43 2.96
C HIS A 44 -3.03 6.92 3.10
N ILE A 45 -2.22 6.46 4.02
CA ILE A 45 -2.13 5.05 4.40
C ILE A 45 -2.42 4.95 5.89
N GLN A 46 -3.47 4.23 6.24
CA GLN A 46 -3.85 4.06 7.63
C GLN A 46 -2.76 3.30 8.39
N PRO A 47 -2.35 3.78 9.57
CA PRO A 47 -1.27 3.12 10.32
C PRO A 47 -1.52 1.65 10.66
N THR A 48 -2.78 1.25 10.73
CA THR A 48 -3.15 -0.13 11.06
C THR A 48 -3.25 -1.04 9.83
N LEU A 49 -2.90 -0.54 8.65
CA LEU A 49 -2.99 -1.34 7.43
C LEU A 49 -2.20 -2.65 7.54
N ALA A 50 -1.01 -2.59 8.14
CA ALA A 50 -0.18 -3.79 8.28
C ALA A 50 -0.85 -4.87 9.14
N SER A 51 -1.76 -4.49 10.05
CA SER A 51 -2.51 -5.46 10.84
C SER A 51 -3.60 -6.15 10.01
N SER A 52 -4.07 -5.49 8.96
CA SER A 52 -5.10 -6.05 8.08
C SER A 52 -4.51 -6.98 7.02
N ILE A 53 -3.33 -6.65 6.51
CA ILE A 53 -2.66 -7.42 5.46
C ILE A 53 -1.22 -7.72 5.88
N PRO A 54 -1.03 -8.51 6.96
CA PRO A 54 0.28 -8.64 7.63
C PRO A 54 1.34 -9.38 6.82
N ASN A 55 0.94 -10.13 5.80
CA ASN A 55 1.86 -10.95 5.02
C ASN A 55 2.21 -10.34 3.66
N LEU A 56 1.90 -9.05 3.49
CA LEU A 56 2.19 -8.35 2.24
C LEU A 56 3.69 -8.32 1.98
N THR A 57 4.09 -8.74 0.78
CA THR A 57 5.49 -8.72 0.35
C THR A 57 5.74 -7.72 -0.76
N THR A 58 4.73 -7.42 -1.57
CA THR A 58 4.85 -6.53 -2.72
C THR A 58 3.72 -5.52 -2.72
N LEU A 59 4.09 -4.23 -2.76
CA LEU A 59 3.13 -3.13 -2.79
C LEU A 59 3.51 -2.19 -3.93
N VAL A 60 2.62 -2.04 -4.90
CA VAL A 60 2.85 -1.15 -6.04
C VAL A 60 1.95 0.08 -5.90
N LEU A 61 2.58 1.23 -5.71
CA LEU A 61 1.90 2.52 -5.51
C LEU A 61 2.27 3.53 -6.60
N THR A 62 2.68 3.07 -7.75
CA THR A 62 3.07 3.93 -8.87
C THR A 62 1.95 4.90 -9.23
N SER A 63 2.29 6.16 -9.48
CA SER A 63 1.33 7.18 -9.94
C SER A 63 0.17 7.37 -8.97
N ASN A 64 0.51 7.74 -7.76
CA ASN A 64 -0.44 8.11 -6.72
C ASN A 64 -0.09 9.51 -6.19
N ASN A 65 -0.64 9.91 -5.07
CA ASN A 65 -0.49 11.26 -4.51
C ASN A 65 0.17 11.29 -3.14
N LEU A 66 1.04 10.35 -2.85
CA LEU A 66 1.83 10.40 -1.62
C LEU A 66 2.86 11.51 -1.75
N SER A 67 2.77 12.54 -0.91
CA SER A 67 3.52 13.76 -1.09
C SER A 67 4.55 14.04 -0.01
N GLU A 68 4.34 13.56 1.20
CA GLU A 68 5.24 13.80 2.32
C GLU A 68 5.91 12.52 2.79
N LEU A 69 7.13 12.63 3.29
CA LEU A 69 7.82 11.45 3.84
C LEU A 69 7.03 10.83 4.99
N ALA A 70 6.32 11.65 5.76
CA ALA A 70 5.48 11.16 6.84
C ALA A 70 4.35 10.27 6.34
N ASP A 71 3.90 10.46 5.10
CA ASP A 71 2.86 9.60 4.52
C ASP A 71 3.30 8.16 4.37
N LEU A 72 4.60 7.91 4.37
CA LEU A 72 5.17 6.59 4.22
C LEU A 72 5.39 5.87 5.54
N GLU A 73 5.21 6.55 6.67
CA GLU A 73 5.45 5.98 8.00
C GLU A 73 4.71 4.67 8.25
N PRO A 74 3.43 4.54 7.85
CA PRO A 74 2.72 3.28 8.08
C PRO A 74 3.35 2.08 7.41
N LEU A 75 4.17 2.29 6.37
CA LEU A 75 4.83 1.19 5.66
C LEU A 75 5.88 0.50 6.52
N LYS A 76 6.39 1.17 7.55
CA LYS A 76 7.37 0.59 8.47
C LYS A 76 6.80 -0.55 9.29
N ASN A 77 5.49 -0.62 9.40
CA ASN A 77 4.82 -1.65 10.20
C ASN A 77 4.72 -3.00 9.50
N PHE A 78 4.99 -3.04 8.19
CA PHE A 78 4.99 -4.28 7.44
C PHE A 78 6.28 -5.04 7.70
N GLN A 79 6.15 -6.25 8.22
CA GLN A 79 7.32 -7.05 8.59
C GLN A 79 7.88 -7.87 7.43
N ARG A 80 7.09 -8.08 6.40
CA ARG A 80 7.47 -8.93 5.26
C ARG A 80 7.57 -8.20 3.94
N LEU A 81 7.38 -6.89 3.94
CA LEU A 81 7.42 -6.11 2.70
C LEU A 81 8.85 -6.06 2.17
N THR A 82 9.05 -6.58 0.96
CA THR A 82 10.35 -6.63 0.31
C THR A 82 10.40 -5.84 -0.99
N HIS A 83 9.24 -5.59 -1.61
CA HIS A 83 9.17 -4.86 -2.87
C HIS A 83 8.15 -3.74 -2.72
N LEU A 84 8.64 -2.50 -2.82
CA LEU A 84 7.82 -1.30 -2.73
C LEU A 84 8.11 -0.43 -3.94
N VAL A 85 7.09 -0.13 -4.74
CA VAL A 85 7.24 0.74 -5.91
C VAL A 85 6.49 2.04 -5.65
N LEU A 86 7.24 3.16 -5.61
CA LEU A 86 6.69 4.49 -5.33
C LEU A 86 6.87 5.46 -6.50
N MET A 87 7.22 4.99 -7.67
CA MET A 87 7.47 5.84 -8.83
C MET A 87 6.28 6.74 -9.11
N GLU A 88 6.55 7.95 -9.54
CA GLU A 88 5.53 8.93 -9.93
C GLU A 88 4.57 9.30 -8.79
N ASN A 89 5.10 9.38 -7.58
CA ASN A 89 4.45 10.06 -6.46
C ASN A 89 5.22 11.34 -6.16
N PRO A 90 4.56 12.41 -5.71
CA PRO A 90 5.29 13.65 -5.41
C PRO A 90 6.42 13.46 -4.39
N VAL A 91 6.27 12.53 -3.47
CA VAL A 91 7.28 12.27 -2.43
C VAL A 91 8.62 11.85 -3.04
N THR A 92 8.64 11.23 -4.21
CA THR A 92 9.89 10.78 -4.85
C THR A 92 10.70 11.91 -5.45
N ARG A 93 10.14 13.12 -5.51
CA ARG A 93 10.84 14.32 -6.00
C ARG A 93 11.52 15.08 -4.88
N LYS A 94 11.31 14.68 -3.63
CA LYS A 94 11.95 15.35 -2.49
C LYS A 94 13.36 14.83 -2.29
N GLU A 95 14.25 15.68 -1.80
CA GLU A 95 15.55 15.22 -1.36
C GLU A 95 15.35 14.24 -0.21
N VAL A 96 16.00 13.10 -0.34
CA VAL A 96 15.94 12.08 0.70
C VAL A 96 17.10 12.29 1.65
N ASN A 97 16.79 12.56 2.91
CA ASN A 97 17.80 12.60 3.96
C ASN A 97 18.04 11.17 4.41
N LEU A 98 19.30 10.74 4.32
CA LEU A 98 19.67 9.37 4.70
C LEU A 98 19.32 9.04 6.15
N GLU A 99 19.26 10.04 7.01
CA GLU A 99 18.86 9.84 8.41
C GLU A 99 17.42 9.36 8.54
N PHE A 100 16.59 9.68 7.56
CA PHE A 100 15.20 9.22 7.55
C PHE A 100 15.13 7.70 7.32
N LEU A 101 16.02 7.18 6.53
CA LEU A 101 16.02 5.77 6.18
C LEU A 101 16.58 4.92 7.31
#